data_2e6dcec218aaa37ccf28ea2ef57c68f7
#
_entry.id   2e6dcec218aaa37ccf28ea2ef57c68f7
#
_cell.length_a   1.000
_cell.length_b   1.000
_cell.length_c   1.000
_cell.angle_alpha   90.00
_cell.angle_beta   90.00
_cell.angle_gamma   90.00
#
_symmetry.space_group_name_H-M   'P 1'
#
loop_
_entity.id
_entity.type
_entity.pdbx_description
1 polymer ?
#
loop_
_entity_poly.entity_id
_entity_poly.type
_entity_poly.pdbx_seq_one_letter_code
_entity_poly.pdbx_strand_id
1 'polypeptide(L)'
;MRVDAAGPVGDVGRHVPAFASALRPRPSDELAAWGGPALVLGKRVLDLGCGDGRFALGVASLAAKVEGLDPDEEGIAAAKKAARKARARNVRFGVGAAQRLPFPDGAFDVVILSWTL
;
A
#
# COMPACT_ATOMS: atom_id res chain seq x y z
N MET A 1 5.81 15.62 -0.67
CA MET A 1 5.26 14.26 -0.47
C MET A 1 5.46 13.82 0.95
N ARG A 2 4.43 13.31 1.56
CA ARG A 2 4.51 12.89 2.93
C ARG A 2 4.72 11.39 3.01
N VAL A 3 5.68 10.94 3.79
CA VAL A 3 5.96 9.53 3.98
C VAL A 3 5.42 9.08 5.32
N ASP A 4 4.57 8.05 5.28
CA ASP A 4 4.07 7.49 6.48
C ASP A 4 4.59 6.10 6.63
N ALA A 5 5.37 5.88 7.57
CA ALA A 5 5.95 4.63 7.76
C ALA A 5 5.14 3.85 8.67
N ALA A 6 4.21 3.72 8.57
CA ALA A 6 3.58 2.89 9.29
C ALA A 6 4.17 2.62 10.46
N GLY A 7 4.36 3.03 10.40
CA GLY A 7 4.66 2.72 11.04
C GLY A 7 5.27 2.50 11.78
N PRO A 8 5.21 2.60 11.83
CA PRO A 8 5.92 2.31 12.47
C PRO A 8 6.08 1.44 13.02
N VAL A 9 5.76 1.45 12.87
CA VAL A 9 5.73 0.60 13.16
C VAL A 9 6.49 -0.03 13.03
N GLY A 10 6.84 0.40 12.46
CA GLY A 10 7.71 -0.30 12.04
C GLY A 10 8.18 -1.28 12.87
N ASP A 11 8.33 -1.22 13.76
CA ASP A 11 8.88 -2.16 14.49
C ASP A 11 8.10 -3.31 14.65
N VAL A 12 6.95 -3.18 14.68
CA VAL A 12 6.16 -4.30 14.85
C VAL A 12 6.20 -5.20 13.68
N GLY A 13 6.06 -4.62 12.55
CA GLY A 13 5.93 -5.42 11.37
C GLY A 13 7.11 -6.23 11.06
N ARG A 14 8.25 -5.76 11.45
CA ARG A 14 9.38 -6.37 10.93
C ARG A 14 9.67 -7.69 11.49
N HIS A 15 9.20 -8.02 12.59
CA HIS A 15 9.45 -9.35 13.07
C HIS A 15 8.17 -10.12 13.21
N VAL A 16 7.29 -9.93 12.29
CA VAL A 16 6.05 -10.64 12.26
C VAL A 16 6.32 -12.10 12.01
N PRO A 17 5.90 -12.98 12.84
CA PRO A 17 6.07 -14.39 12.58
C PRO A 17 5.12 -14.87 11.52
N ALA A 18 5.40 -16.04 10.98
CA ALA A 18 4.63 -16.58 9.88
C ALA A 18 3.14 -16.64 10.18
N PHE A 19 2.77 -17.02 11.39
CA PHE A 19 1.36 -17.12 11.69
C PHE A 19 0.70 -15.74 11.68
N ALA A 20 1.42 -14.71 12.05
CA ALA A 20 0.87 -13.37 12.01
C ALA A 20 0.65 -12.88 10.60
N SER A 21 1.43 -13.37 9.64
CA SER A 21 1.17 -13.06 8.25
C SER A 21 -0.18 -13.57 7.81
N ALA A 22 -0.59 -14.72 8.31
CA ALA A 22 -1.90 -15.27 8.01
C ALA A 22 -3.00 -14.48 8.70
N LEU A 23 -2.65 -13.74 9.73
CA LEU A 23 -3.60 -12.93 10.48
C LEU A 23 -3.38 -11.46 10.21
N ARG A 24 -3.02 -11.12 9.00
CA ARG A 24 -2.74 -9.73 8.65
C ARG A 24 -3.93 -8.84 9.00
N PRO A 25 -3.67 -7.65 9.54
CA PRO A 25 -4.75 -6.75 9.87
C PRO A 25 -5.50 -6.31 8.61
N ARG A 26 -6.74 -5.99 8.78
CA ARG A 26 -7.50 -5.43 7.67
C ARG A 26 -6.97 -4.02 7.38
N PRO A 27 -7.10 -3.56 6.13
CA PRO A 27 -6.68 -2.19 5.80
C PRO A 27 -7.29 -1.13 6.69
N SER A 28 -8.53 -1.29 7.09
CA SER A 28 -9.18 -0.34 7.98
C SER A 28 -8.51 -0.30 9.36
N ASP A 29 -8.04 -1.45 9.84
CA ASP A 29 -7.37 -1.51 11.13
C ASP A 29 -5.98 -0.87 11.05
N GLU A 30 -5.30 -1.07 9.93
CA GLU A 30 -4.01 -0.43 9.71
C GLU A 30 -4.17 1.08 9.66
N LEU A 31 -5.17 1.56 8.94
CA LEU A 31 -5.44 3.00 8.87
C LEU A 31 -5.73 3.58 10.25
N ALA A 32 -6.52 2.86 11.04
CA ALA A 32 -6.86 3.35 12.38
C ALA A 32 -5.61 3.53 13.23
N ALA A 33 -4.65 2.61 13.07
CA ALA A 33 -3.39 2.70 13.81
C ALA A 33 -2.54 3.88 13.37
N TRP A 34 -2.69 4.35 12.14
CA TRP A 34 -1.86 5.40 11.57
C TRP A 34 -2.54 6.77 11.52
N GLY A 35 -3.71 6.91 12.11
CA GLY A 35 -4.38 8.20 12.12
C GLY A 35 -5.77 8.20 11.51
N GLY A 36 -6.23 7.07 11.04
CA GLY A 36 -7.58 6.91 10.53
C GLY A 36 -7.73 7.23 9.06
N PRO A 37 -8.96 7.19 8.56
CA PRO A 37 -9.23 7.38 7.13
C PRO A 37 -8.77 8.73 6.58
N ALA A 38 -8.65 9.75 7.42
CA ALA A 38 -8.21 11.05 6.98
C ALA A 38 -6.81 11.02 6.35
N LEU A 39 -6.03 10.01 6.69
CA LEU A 39 -4.69 9.87 6.13
C LEU A 39 -4.75 9.76 4.61
N VAL A 40 -5.74 9.05 4.08
CA VAL A 40 -5.80 8.77 2.65
C VAL A 40 -7.01 9.37 1.95
N LEU A 41 -7.95 9.93 2.69
CA LEU A 41 -9.21 10.40 2.11
C LEU A 41 -8.96 11.50 1.09
N GLY A 42 -9.34 11.23 -0.16
CA GLY A 42 -9.16 12.20 -1.25
C GLY A 42 -7.71 12.41 -1.65
N LYS A 43 -6.80 11.58 -1.19
CA LYS A 43 -5.37 11.76 -1.45
C LYS A 43 -4.88 10.84 -2.57
N ARG A 44 -3.77 11.26 -3.18
CA ARG A 44 -3.04 10.42 -4.13
C ARG A 44 -2.02 9.64 -3.31
N VAL A 45 -2.16 8.33 -3.30
CA VAL A 45 -1.42 7.44 -2.39
C VAL A 45 -0.49 6.53 -3.16
N LEU A 46 0.75 6.43 -2.68
CA LEU A 46 1.71 5.46 -3.19
C LEU A 46 1.97 4.44 -2.09
N ASP A 47 1.75 3.16 -2.39
CA ASP A 47 2.00 2.06 -1.46
C ASP A 47 3.25 1.33 -1.91
N LEU A 48 4.36 1.57 -1.22
CA LEU A 48 5.63 0.91 -1.52
C LEU A 48 5.72 -0.39 -0.77
N GLY A 49 6.01 -1.47 -1.49
CA GLY A 49 6.00 -2.79 -0.90
C GLY A 49 4.59 -3.32 -0.78
N CYS A 50 3.79 -3.09 -1.79
CA CYS A 50 2.36 -3.37 -1.71
C CYS A 50 2.00 -4.85 -1.77
N GLY A 51 2.93 -5.72 -2.13
CA GLY A 51 2.66 -7.15 -2.21
C GLY A 51 1.51 -7.45 -3.14
N ASP A 52 0.54 -8.19 -2.66
CA ASP A 52 -0.64 -8.58 -3.44
C ASP A 52 -1.71 -7.49 -3.48
N GLY A 53 -1.41 -6.31 -2.99
CA GLY A 53 -2.29 -5.16 -3.11
C GLY A 53 -3.39 -5.06 -2.08
N ARG A 54 -3.35 -5.85 -1.04
CA ARG A 54 -4.44 -5.89 -0.07
C ARG A 54 -4.72 -4.53 0.56
N PHE A 55 -3.69 -3.84 1.02
CA PHE A 55 -3.88 -2.53 1.63
C PHE A 55 -4.32 -1.51 0.59
N ALA A 56 -3.64 -1.48 -0.56
CA ALA A 56 -3.98 -0.53 -1.62
C ALA A 56 -5.43 -0.66 -2.05
N LEU A 57 -5.89 -1.89 -2.26
CA LEU A 57 -7.28 -2.13 -2.64
C LEU A 57 -8.24 -1.76 -1.52
N GLY A 58 -7.83 -1.99 -0.28
CA GLY A 58 -8.68 -1.71 0.86
C GLY A 58 -8.92 -0.23 1.07
N VAL A 59 -8.01 0.64 0.64
CA VAL A 59 -8.17 2.08 0.81
C VAL A 59 -8.62 2.79 -0.47
N ALA A 60 -8.75 2.04 -1.55
CA ALA A 60 -9.07 2.63 -2.85
C ALA A 60 -10.36 3.43 -2.84
N SER A 61 -11.35 2.99 -2.08
CA SER A 61 -12.63 3.70 -2.03
C SER A 61 -12.53 5.05 -1.34
N LEU A 62 -11.49 5.26 -0.55
CA LEU A 62 -11.28 6.52 0.17
C LEU A 62 -10.35 7.45 -0.57
N ALA A 63 -9.36 6.91 -1.24
CA ALA A 63 -8.32 7.70 -1.89
C ALA A 63 -8.77 8.25 -3.23
N ALA A 64 -8.14 9.32 -3.68
CA ALA A 64 -8.37 9.81 -5.02
C ALA A 64 -7.77 8.84 -6.03
N LYS A 65 -6.56 8.36 -5.74
CA LYS A 65 -5.94 7.33 -6.56
C LYS A 65 -4.88 6.61 -5.72
N VAL A 66 -4.61 5.36 -6.07
CA VAL A 66 -3.60 4.56 -5.38
C VAL A 66 -2.71 3.91 -6.42
N GLU A 67 -1.41 3.96 -6.18
CA GLU A 67 -0.43 3.19 -6.95
C GLU A 67 0.33 2.31 -5.99
N GLY A 68 0.50 1.05 -6.36
CA GLY A 68 1.28 0.12 -5.56
C GLY A 68 2.51 -0.33 -6.34
N LEU A 69 3.64 -0.37 -5.68
CA LEU A 69 4.88 -0.88 -6.26
C LEU A 69 5.44 -1.96 -5.37
N ASP A 70 5.96 -2.99 -5.99
CA ASP A 70 6.62 -4.07 -5.27
C ASP A 70 7.58 -4.77 -6.23
N PRO A 71 8.76 -5.17 -5.79
CA PRO A 71 9.67 -5.90 -6.68
C PRO A 71 9.20 -7.32 -6.99
N ASP A 72 8.25 -7.84 -6.25
CA ASP A 72 7.76 -9.20 -6.45
C ASP A 72 6.75 -9.25 -7.59
N GLU A 73 7.17 -9.82 -8.71
CA GLU A 73 6.31 -9.91 -9.88
C GLU A 73 5.06 -10.73 -9.66
N GLU A 74 5.17 -11.79 -8.87
CA GLU A 74 4.01 -12.63 -8.59
C GLU A 74 2.97 -11.88 -7.75
N GLY A 75 3.46 -11.15 -6.76
CA GLY A 75 2.57 -10.33 -5.94
C GLY A 75 1.85 -9.28 -6.77
N ILE A 76 2.57 -8.63 -7.67
CA ILE A 76 1.97 -7.62 -8.53
C ILE A 76 0.94 -8.23 -9.48
N ALA A 77 1.24 -9.41 -10.03
CA ALA A 77 0.26 -10.09 -10.88
C ALA A 77 -1.02 -10.40 -10.12
N ALA A 78 -0.88 -10.85 -8.88
CA ALA A 78 -2.03 -11.12 -8.02
C ALA A 78 -2.79 -9.83 -7.71
N ALA A 79 -2.06 -8.75 -7.45
CA ALA A 79 -2.69 -7.46 -7.16
C ALA A 79 -3.50 -6.95 -8.35
N LYS A 80 -2.93 -7.06 -9.55
CA LYS A 80 -3.64 -6.65 -10.77
C LYS A 80 -4.91 -7.47 -10.97
N LYS A 81 -4.81 -8.77 -10.74
CA LYS A 81 -5.97 -9.65 -10.88
C LYS A 81 -7.05 -9.27 -9.88
N ALA A 82 -6.66 -9.02 -8.64
CA ALA A 82 -7.61 -8.64 -7.60
C ALA A 82 -8.27 -7.29 -7.92
N ALA A 83 -7.51 -6.34 -8.46
CA ALA A 83 -8.05 -5.05 -8.84
C ALA A 83 -9.11 -5.20 -9.94
N ARG A 84 -8.82 -6.02 -10.93
CA ARG A 84 -9.78 -6.28 -12.00
C ARG A 84 -11.05 -6.94 -11.46
N LYS A 85 -10.88 -7.91 -10.58
CA LYS A 85 -12.01 -8.61 -9.99
C LYS A 85 -12.88 -7.65 -9.16
N ALA A 86 -12.25 -6.73 -8.46
CA ALA A 86 -12.96 -5.75 -7.65
C ALA A 86 -13.44 -4.55 -8.45
N ARG A 87 -13.06 -4.46 -9.74
CA ARG A 87 -13.39 -3.32 -10.60
C ARG A 87 -12.89 -2.00 -10.02
N ALA A 88 -11.71 -2.05 -9.41
CA ALA A 88 -11.11 -0.88 -8.82
C ALA A 88 -10.43 -0.06 -9.93
N ARG A 89 -10.99 1.09 -10.25
CA ARG A 89 -10.52 1.88 -11.40
C ARG A 89 -9.45 2.89 -11.03
N ASN A 90 -9.34 3.22 -9.77
CA ASN A 90 -8.39 4.23 -9.31
C ASN A 90 -7.15 3.61 -8.69
N VAL A 91 -6.90 2.34 -8.95
CA VAL A 91 -5.74 1.64 -8.41
C VAL A 91 -4.91 1.08 -9.56
N ARG A 92 -3.60 1.27 -9.46
CA ARG A 92 -2.66 0.68 -10.41
C ARG A 92 -1.55 0.00 -9.64
N PHE A 93 -1.02 -1.07 -10.23
CA PHE A 93 0.08 -1.82 -9.64
C PHE A 93 1.20 -1.98 -10.65
N GLY A 94 2.43 -1.89 -10.18
CA GLY A 94 3.59 -2.06 -11.03
C GLY A 94 4.73 -2.70 -10.28
N VAL A 95 5.60 -3.39 -11.02
CA VAL A 95 6.82 -3.95 -10.46
C VAL A 95 7.83 -2.83 -10.35
N GLY A 96 8.39 -2.65 -9.17
CA GLY A 96 9.36 -1.60 -8.94
C GLY A 96 9.87 -1.62 -7.52
N ALA A 97 10.94 -0.89 -7.29
CA ALA A 97 11.59 -0.84 -5.99
C ALA A 97 11.58 0.59 -5.46
N ALA A 98 11.63 0.70 -4.14
CA ALA A 98 11.62 2.00 -3.49
C ALA A 98 12.81 2.86 -3.88
N GLN A 99 13.93 2.24 -4.26
CA GLN A 99 15.12 2.99 -4.60
C GLN A 99 15.03 3.72 -5.94
N ARG A 100 14.06 3.35 -6.76
CA ARG A 100 13.93 3.98 -8.08
C ARG A 100 12.47 4.14 -8.40
N LEU A 101 11.93 5.29 -8.04
CA LEU A 101 10.53 5.57 -8.26
C LEU A 101 10.32 6.16 -9.66
N PRO A 102 9.43 5.58 -10.45
CA PRO A 102 9.18 6.05 -11.81
C PRO A 102 8.19 7.21 -11.87
N PHE A 103 8.13 8.01 -10.84
CA PHE A 103 7.15 9.09 -10.76
C PHE A 103 7.84 10.43 -10.56
N PRO A 104 7.28 11.50 -11.10
CA PRO A 104 7.82 12.83 -10.86
C PRO A 104 7.56 13.27 -9.42
N ASP A 105 8.32 14.26 -8.99
CA ASP A 105 8.12 14.84 -7.69
C ASP A 105 6.69 15.41 -7.61
N GLY A 106 6.08 15.24 -6.45
CA GLY A 106 4.74 15.77 -6.25
C GLY A 106 3.63 14.91 -6.82
N ALA A 107 3.96 13.73 -7.34
CA ALA A 107 2.93 12.85 -7.90
C ALA A 107 1.97 12.32 -6.84
N PHE A 108 2.41 12.25 -5.60
CA PHE A 108 1.60 11.69 -4.52
C PHE A 108 1.57 12.59 -3.31
N ASP A 109 0.48 12.53 -2.57
CA ASP A 109 0.31 13.27 -1.34
C ASP A 109 0.78 12.47 -0.13
N VAL A 110 0.68 11.13 -0.23
CA VAL A 110 1.03 10.23 0.87
C VAL A 110 1.78 9.05 0.29
N VAL A 111 2.85 8.67 0.96
CA VAL A 111 3.59 7.46 0.63
C VAL A 111 3.54 6.54 1.84
N ILE A 112 3.07 5.34 1.63
CA ILE A 112 2.98 4.33 2.68
C ILE A 112 4.06 3.30 2.40
N LEU A 113 4.84 2.98 3.42
CA LEU A 113 5.85 1.95 3.31
C LEU A 113 5.31 0.69 3.97
N SER A 114 4.83 -0.23 3.14
CA SER A 114 4.25 -1.47 3.63
C SER A 114 5.21 -2.59 3.33
N TRP A 115 5.61 -3.34 4.30
CA TRP A 115 6.42 -4.56 4.07
C TRP A 115 7.62 -4.37 3.15
N THR A 116 8.28 -3.23 3.27
CA THR A 116 9.42 -2.97 2.40
C THR A 116 10.71 -3.57 2.90
N LEU A 117 10.68 -4.27 3.98
CA LEU A 117 11.88 -4.82 4.60
C LEU A 117 12.42 -6.08 3.90
#